data_b467158b814d302ac94e744209308dac
#
_entry.id   b467158b814d302ac94e744209308dac
#
_cell.length_a   1.000
_cell.length_b   1.000
_cell.length_c   1.000
_cell.angle_alpha   90.00
_cell.angle_beta   90.00
_cell.angle_gamma   90.00
#
_symmetry.space_group_name_H-M   'P 1'
#
loop_
_entity.id
_entity.type
_entity.pdbx_description
1 polymer ?
#
loop_
_entity_poly.entity_id
_entity_poly.type
_entity_poly.pdbx_seq_one_letter_code
_entity_poly.pdbx_strand_id
1 'polypeptide(L)'
;MRIVIMNGPNLNLIGTRSPEIYGSTSLEELNASCRSWAADVGATVDTYQSNHEGGLIDKLHASRDADGVVINPGAFTHYSYAIRDAIEAIGIPTVEVHISNVRDREAWRRISVVSDVCVATVFGRGIIGYRDAIRHLVARAAWPVETIRYGPDPDNVGDLRLPRGPGPHPVAVLLHGGFWRNTAARDLLDSAAVDLTRRGWATWNVEFTRVGGGGGWRATTTDVATAIGSLADFAEGHDLDVNRVVAVGHGSGGHLALQAAARTGEIPISAVAALAPIGDLAAAHRAGIGSDAVDAFVRRTPEQSPERYAAASPIMNLPIGVPLLIVHGDEDDQVPAAISRSFAGRAADEGDTVIYHELEGVGHDELIDPATRSWAQVVEEIDRLR
;
A
#
# COMPACT_ATOMS: atom_id res chain seq x y z
N MET A 1 -22.56 2.55 -10.90
CA MET A 1 -21.32 1.81 -11.23
C MET A 1 -21.66 0.32 -11.32
N ARG A 2 -21.30 -0.37 -12.40
CA ARG A 2 -21.52 -1.81 -12.59
C ARG A 2 -20.20 -2.56 -12.45
N ILE A 3 -20.10 -3.45 -11.48
CA ILE A 3 -18.92 -4.25 -11.16
C ILE A 3 -19.19 -5.72 -11.49
N VAL A 4 -18.24 -6.42 -12.09
CA VAL A 4 -18.34 -7.86 -12.34
C VAL A 4 -17.42 -8.59 -11.36
N ILE A 5 -18.01 -9.52 -10.59
CA ILE A 5 -17.24 -10.39 -9.69
C ILE A 5 -17.03 -11.74 -10.35
N MET A 6 -15.77 -12.13 -10.48
CA MET A 6 -15.36 -13.35 -11.15
C MET A 6 -14.63 -14.27 -10.20
N ASN A 7 -15.10 -15.49 -10.10
CA ASN A 7 -14.54 -16.54 -9.24
C ASN A 7 -13.99 -17.68 -10.08
N GLY A 8 -12.74 -18.03 -9.89
CA GLY A 8 -12.01 -19.10 -10.57
C GLY A 8 -12.27 -20.50 -9.99
N PRO A 9 -11.39 -21.45 -10.28
CA PRO A 9 -11.57 -22.86 -9.99
C PRO A 9 -11.71 -23.13 -8.50
N ASN A 10 -12.60 -24.08 -8.19
CA ASN A 10 -12.90 -24.58 -6.85
C ASN A 10 -13.57 -23.56 -5.91
N LEU A 11 -13.83 -22.32 -6.34
CA LEU A 11 -14.56 -21.35 -5.53
C LEU A 11 -16.06 -21.69 -5.43
N ASN A 12 -16.59 -22.52 -6.33
CA ASN A 12 -17.90 -23.14 -6.18
C ASN A 12 -18.00 -24.08 -4.98
N LEU A 13 -16.89 -24.47 -4.36
CA LEU A 13 -16.82 -25.39 -3.21
C LEU A 13 -16.49 -24.69 -1.89
N ILE A 14 -16.41 -23.35 -1.86
CA ILE A 14 -16.22 -22.61 -0.59
C ILE A 14 -17.41 -22.88 0.36
N GLY A 15 -17.12 -22.83 1.67
CA GLY A 15 -18.07 -23.25 2.71
C GLY A 15 -18.03 -24.75 3.03
N THR A 16 -17.58 -25.59 2.09
CA THR A 16 -17.40 -27.04 2.33
C THR A 16 -15.96 -27.50 2.24
N ARG A 17 -15.10 -26.76 1.50
CA ARG A 17 -13.69 -27.05 1.31
C ARG A 17 -12.85 -26.31 2.34
N SER A 18 -12.10 -27.08 3.17
CA SER A 18 -11.11 -26.55 4.12
C SER A 18 -11.65 -25.31 4.90
N PRO A 19 -12.69 -25.46 5.72
CA PRO A 19 -13.31 -24.32 6.42
C PRO A 19 -12.35 -23.54 7.31
N GLU A 20 -11.27 -24.19 7.78
CA GLU A 20 -10.19 -23.60 8.56
C GLU A 20 -9.36 -22.56 7.76
N ILE A 21 -9.40 -22.63 6.42
CA ILE A 21 -8.65 -21.73 5.52
C ILE A 21 -9.59 -20.74 4.85
N TYR A 22 -10.75 -21.19 4.38
CA TYR A 22 -11.66 -20.40 3.54
C TYR A 22 -12.95 -19.96 4.24
N GLY A 23 -13.16 -20.40 5.48
CA GLY A 23 -14.41 -20.16 6.22
C GLY A 23 -15.55 -21.08 5.78
N SER A 24 -16.71 -20.93 6.43
CA SER A 24 -17.91 -21.73 6.20
C SER A 24 -18.91 -21.10 5.23
N THR A 25 -18.64 -19.91 4.70
CA THR A 25 -19.54 -19.18 3.81
C THR A 25 -19.56 -19.83 2.41
N SER A 26 -20.72 -20.17 1.91
CA SER A 26 -20.92 -20.69 0.56
C SER A 26 -20.72 -19.62 -0.52
N LEU A 27 -20.55 -20.04 -1.78
CA LEU A 27 -20.47 -19.09 -2.90
C LEU A 27 -21.76 -18.28 -3.08
N GLU A 28 -22.91 -18.88 -2.81
CA GLU A 28 -24.20 -18.19 -2.91
C GLU A 28 -24.33 -17.08 -1.86
N GLU A 29 -23.95 -17.36 -0.63
CA GLU A 29 -23.91 -16.37 0.47
C GLU A 29 -22.89 -15.27 0.20
N LEU A 30 -21.70 -15.60 -0.33
CA LEU A 30 -20.71 -14.62 -0.77
C LEU A 30 -21.29 -13.72 -1.86
N ASN A 31 -21.92 -14.29 -2.89
CA ASN A 31 -22.54 -13.52 -3.97
C ASN A 31 -23.66 -12.60 -3.48
N ALA A 32 -24.46 -13.06 -2.50
CA ALA A 32 -25.49 -12.24 -1.85
C ALA A 32 -24.87 -11.08 -1.06
N SER A 33 -23.81 -11.37 -0.29
CA SER A 33 -23.04 -10.35 0.45
C SER A 33 -22.44 -9.31 -0.48
N CYS A 34 -21.84 -9.73 -1.60
CA CYS A 34 -21.28 -8.82 -2.59
C CYS A 34 -22.33 -7.87 -3.19
N ARG A 35 -23.54 -8.37 -3.48
CA ARG A 35 -24.65 -7.53 -3.94
C ARG A 35 -25.08 -6.50 -2.88
N SER A 36 -25.15 -6.91 -1.61
CA SER A 36 -25.46 -6.00 -0.50
C SER A 36 -24.39 -4.92 -0.35
N TRP A 37 -23.12 -5.32 -0.27
CA TRP A 37 -22.01 -4.36 -0.10
C TRP A 37 -21.90 -3.36 -1.29
N ALA A 38 -22.20 -3.80 -2.50
CA ALA A 38 -22.23 -2.92 -3.65
C ALA A 38 -23.37 -1.91 -3.55
N ALA A 39 -24.57 -2.35 -3.15
CA ALA A 39 -25.72 -1.47 -2.95
C ALA A 39 -25.46 -0.40 -1.89
N ASP A 40 -24.76 -0.73 -0.80
CA ASP A 40 -24.36 0.19 0.28
C ASP A 40 -23.49 1.37 -0.25
N VAL A 41 -22.80 1.19 -1.37
CA VAL A 41 -21.92 2.19 -1.98
C VAL A 41 -22.41 2.68 -3.34
N GLY A 42 -23.68 2.44 -3.67
CA GLY A 42 -24.32 2.92 -4.92
C GLY A 42 -23.83 2.20 -6.19
N ALA A 43 -23.38 0.95 -6.06
CA ALA A 43 -22.97 0.12 -7.19
C ALA A 43 -23.89 -1.09 -7.37
N THR A 44 -23.76 -1.78 -8.51
CA THR A 44 -24.42 -3.06 -8.80
C THR A 44 -23.38 -4.12 -9.13
N VAL A 45 -23.68 -5.37 -8.86
CA VAL A 45 -22.78 -6.49 -9.05
C VAL A 45 -23.39 -7.61 -9.87
N ASP A 46 -22.68 -7.99 -10.93
CA ASP A 46 -22.87 -9.25 -11.66
C ASP A 46 -21.87 -10.28 -11.14
N THR A 47 -22.29 -11.51 -10.88
CA THR A 47 -21.41 -12.57 -10.37
C THR A 47 -21.23 -13.69 -11.39
N TYR A 48 -20.03 -14.23 -11.51
CA TYR A 48 -19.66 -15.33 -12.39
C TYR A 48 -18.68 -16.28 -11.71
N GLN A 49 -18.81 -17.57 -11.98
CA GLN A 49 -17.84 -18.57 -11.53
C GLN A 49 -17.53 -19.55 -12.66
N SER A 50 -16.26 -19.92 -12.83
CA SER A 50 -15.84 -20.94 -13.74
C SER A 50 -14.62 -21.71 -13.24
N ASN A 51 -14.62 -23.02 -13.46
CA ASN A 51 -13.44 -23.87 -13.26
C ASN A 51 -12.55 -23.93 -14.52
N HIS A 52 -12.96 -23.25 -15.59
CA HIS A 52 -12.28 -23.23 -16.87
C HIS A 52 -11.63 -21.88 -17.11
N GLU A 53 -10.33 -21.88 -17.43
CA GLU A 53 -9.54 -20.68 -17.75
C GLU A 53 -10.17 -19.88 -18.89
N GLY A 54 -10.48 -20.55 -20.03
CA GLY A 54 -11.14 -19.93 -21.17
C GLY A 54 -12.49 -19.28 -20.80
N GLY A 55 -13.26 -19.90 -19.91
CA GLY A 55 -14.52 -19.31 -19.44
C GLY A 55 -14.35 -18.00 -18.67
N LEU A 56 -13.23 -17.86 -17.91
CA LEU A 56 -12.90 -16.59 -17.24
C LEU A 56 -12.46 -15.54 -18.28
N ILE A 57 -11.67 -15.93 -19.27
CA ILE A 57 -11.21 -15.05 -20.34
C ILE A 57 -12.40 -14.55 -21.17
N ASP A 58 -13.31 -15.44 -21.60
CA ASP A 58 -14.52 -15.07 -22.34
C ASP A 58 -15.39 -14.09 -21.52
N LYS A 59 -15.49 -14.33 -20.20
CA LYS A 59 -16.24 -13.44 -19.32
C LYS A 59 -15.56 -12.08 -19.15
N LEU A 60 -14.23 -12.01 -19.06
CA LEU A 60 -13.49 -10.75 -19.07
C LEU A 60 -13.79 -9.97 -20.36
N HIS A 61 -13.69 -10.61 -21.52
CA HIS A 61 -14.00 -9.98 -22.81
C HIS A 61 -15.45 -9.49 -22.90
N ALA A 62 -16.41 -10.25 -22.37
CA ALA A 62 -17.82 -9.85 -22.32
C ALA A 62 -18.10 -8.74 -21.29
N SER A 63 -17.16 -8.39 -20.44
CA SER A 63 -17.31 -7.40 -19.37
C SER A 63 -16.69 -6.05 -19.69
N ARG A 64 -16.29 -5.80 -20.95
CA ARG A 64 -15.65 -4.54 -21.38
C ARG A 64 -16.47 -3.28 -21.19
N ASP A 65 -17.77 -3.41 -21.01
CA ASP A 65 -18.71 -2.33 -20.72
C ASP A 65 -19.01 -2.16 -19.21
N ALA A 66 -18.33 -2.95 -18.35
CA ALA A 66 -18.39 -2.76 -16.90
C ALA A 66 -17.46 -1.62 -16.45
N ASP A 67 -17.75 -1.06 -15.28
CA ASP A 67 -16.93 0.00 -14.68
C ASP A 67 -15.76 -0.56 -13.86
N GLY A 68 -15.78 -1.87 -13.56
CA GLY A 68 -14.70 -2.54 -12.82
C GLY A 68 -14.92 -4.05 -12.71
N VAL A 69 -13.84 -4.77 -12.44
CA VAL A 69 -13.82 -6.21 -12.20
C VAL A 69 -13.20 -6.51 -10.84
N VAL A 70 -13.81 -7.39 -10.08
CA VAL A 70 -13.19 -8.06 -8.93
C VAL A 70 -12.97 -9.50 -9.34
N ILE A 71 -11.72 -9.96 -9.38
CA ILE A 71 -11.40 -11.32 -9.79
C ILE A 71 -10.68 -12.08 -8.69
N ASN A 72 -11.20 -13.27 -8.36
CA ASN A 72 -10.46 -14.27 -7.62
C ASN A 72 -10.09 -15.39 -8.59
N PRO A 73 -8.89 -15.36 -9.17
CA PRO A 73 -8.51 -16.35 -10.19
C PRO A 73 -8.30 -17.75 -9.63
N GLY A 74 -8.31 -17.91 -8.29
CA GLY A 74 -7.93 -19.14 -7.64
C GLY A 74 -6.48 -19.53 -7.99
N ALA A 75 -6.23 -20.81 -8.27
CA ALA A 75 -4.88 -21.27 -8.62
C ALA A 75 -4.35 -20.72 -9.96
N PHE A 76 -5.21 -20.22 -10.83
CA PHE A 76 -4.77 -19.62 -12.10
C PHE A 76 -3.90 -18.37 -11.88
N THR A 77 -4.06 -17.69 -10.75
CA THR A 77 -3.23 -16.50 -10.45
C THR A 77 -1.72 -16.80 -10.48
N HIS A 78 -1.32 -18.04 -10.19
CA HIS A 78 0.09 -18.40 -10.05
C HIS A 78 0.80 -18.71 -11.38
N TYR A 79 0.03 -18.87 -12.50
CA TYR A 79 0.63 -19.30 -13.76
C TYR A 79 -0.13 -18.88 -15.04
N SER A 80 -1.35 -18.35 -14.93
CA SER A 80 -2.14 -18.01 -16.12
C SER A 80 -1.75 -16.65 -16.69
N TYR A 81 -0.78 -16.62 -17.55
CA TYR A 81 -0.49 -15.46 -18.39
C TYR A 81 -1.62 -15.12 -19.36
N ALA A 82 -2.47 -16.09 -19.71
CA ALA A 82 -3.63 -15.85 -20.57
C ALA A 82 -4.72 -15.01 -19.86
N ILE A 83 -4.97 -15.24 -18.57
CA ILE A 83 -5.85 -14.37 -17.76
C ILE A 83 -5.22 -12.99 -17.57
N ARG A 84 -3.90 -12.92 -17.32
CA ARG A 84 -3.16 -11.66 -17.24
C ARG A 84 -3.36 -10.82 -18.50
N ASP A 85 -3.09 -11.40 -19.68
CA ASP A 85 -3.29 -10.72 -20.96
C ASP A 85 -4.73 -10.27 -21.18
N ALA A 86 -5.72 -11.09 -20.78
CA ALA A 86 -7.13 -10.74 -20.91
C ALA A 86 -7.51 -9.56 -20.02
N ILE A 87 -6.99 -9.46 -18.79
CA ILE A 87 -7.18 -8.31 -17.88
C ILE A 87 -6.57 -7.05 -18.51
N GLU A 88 -5.34 -7.13 -19.00
CA GLU A 88 -4.67 -6.01 -19.66
C GLU A 88 -5.43 -5.56 -20.91
N ALA A 89 -5.90 -6.51 -21.73
CA ALA A 89 -6.60 -6.24 -22.98
C ALA A 89 -7.96 -5.57 -22.82
N ILE A 90 -8.69 -5.83 -21.73
CA ILE A 90 -9.99 -5.19 -21.51
C ILE A 90 -9.85 -3.73 -21.03
N GLY A 91 -8.72 -3.37 -20.39
CA GLY A 91 -8.39 -1.99 -20.02
C GLY A 91 -9.29 -1.37 -18.94
N ILE A 92 -10.10 -2.17 -18.22
CA ILE A 92 -10.94 -1.66 -17.12
C ILE A 92 -10.31 -1.97 -15.76
N PRO A 93 -10.50 -1.11 -14.75
CA PRO A 93 -9.95 -1.33 -13.42
C PRO A 93 -10.34 -2.70 -12.87
N THR A 94 -9.33 -3.52 -12.58
CA THR A 94 -9.51 -4.88 -12.05
C THR A 94 -8.80 -5.01 -10.72
N VAL A 95 -9.51 -5.54 -9.71
CA VAL A 95 -8.93 -5.86 -8.39
C VAL A 95 -8.83 -7.37 -8.24
N GLU A 96 -7.63 -7.87 -7.97
CA GLU A 96 -7.41 -9.28 -7.62
C GLU A 96 -7.76 -9.52 -6.14
N VAL A 97 -8.51 -10.59 -5.84
CA VAL A 97 -8.91 -10.94 -4.46
C VAL A 97 -8.57 -12.38 -4.14
N HIS A 98 -8.04 -12.62 -2.93
CA HIS A 98 -7.84 -13.95 -2.37
C HIS A 98 -8.41 -14.01 -0.95
N ILE A 99 -9.24 -15.04 -0.67
CA ILE A 99 -9.84 -15.28 0.66
C ILE A 99 -8.75 -15.57 1.69
N SER A 100 -7.79 -16.46 1.34
CA SER A 100 -6.67 -16.82 2.21
C SER A 100 -5.49 -15.86 2.02
N ASN A 101 -4.62 -15.76 3.04
CA ASN A 101 -3.34 -15.11 2.89
C ASN A 101 -2.41 -15.98 2.04
N VAL A 102 -2.31 -15.68 0.76
CA VAL A 102 -1.47 -16.45 -0.19
C VAL A 102 0.02 -16.32 0.13
N ARG A 103 0.44 -15.27 0.86
CA ARG A 103 1.83 -15.03 1.26
C ARG A 103 2.31 -15.97 2.36
N ASP A 104 1.39 -16.49 3.19
CA ASP A 104 1.68 -17.41 4.30
C ASP A 104 1.58 -18.88 3.86
N ARG A 105 1.44 -19.12 2.56
CA ARG A 105 1.28 -20.45 1.99
C ARG A 105 2.53 -20.95 1.30
N GLU A 106 2.44 -22.07 0.59
CA GLU A 106 3.54 -22.71 -0.12
C GLU A 106 4.21 -21.73 -1.12
N ALA A 107 5.52 -21.84 -1.31
CA ALA A 107 6.31 -20.88 -2.08
C ALA A 107 5.72 -20.54 -3.47
N TRP A 108 5.16 -21.54 -4.17
CA TRP A 108 4.54 -21.33 -5.48
C TRP A 108 3.24 -20.54 -5.44
N ARG A 109 2.55 -20.47 -4.27
CA ARG A 109 1.34 -19.67 -4.07
C ARG A 109 1.61 -18.20 -3.78
N ARG A 110 2.84 -17.85 -3.45
CA ARG A 110 3.23 -16.46 -3.14
C ARG A 110 3.39 -15.60 -4.38
N ILE A 111 3.39 -16.21 -5.58
CA ILE A 111 3.55 -15.52 -6.85
C ILE A 111 2.16 -15.33 -7.46
N SER A 112 1.82 -14.09 -7.82
CA SER A 112 0.72 -13.78 -8.72
C SER A 112 1.31 -13.26 -10.02
N VAL A 113 0.91 -13.87 -11.15
CA VAL A 113 1.27 -13.38 -12.49
C VAL A 113 0.25 -12.38 -13.03
N VAL A 114 -0.86 -12.12 -12.30
CA VAL A 114 -1.92 -11.20 -12.72
C VAL A 114 -1.92 -9.90 -11.92
N SER A 115 -1.24 -9.85 -10.77
CA SER A 115 -1.28 -8.69 -9.88
C SER A 115 -0.75 -7.39 -10.51
N ASP A 116 0.24 -7.49 -11.38
CA ASP A 116 0.88 -6.33 -12.02
C ASP A 116 0.01 -5.63 -13.08
N VAL A 117 -1.07 -6.27 -13.52
CA VAL A 117 -2.09 -5.68 -14.43
C VAL A 117 -3.39 -5.34 -13.68
N CYS A 118 -3.46 -5.58 -12.38
CA CYS A 118 -4.56 -5.18 -11.51
C CYS A 118 -4.27 -3.83 -10.85
N VAL A 119 -5.32 -3.06 -10.56
CA VAL A 119 -5.20 -1.76 -9.86
C VAL A 119 -5.00 -1.92 -8.36
N ALA A 120 -5.32 -3.09 -7.82
CA ALA A 120 -5.03 -3.49 -6.43
C ALA A 120 -5.12 -5.01 -6.27
N THR A 121 -4.48 -5.54 -5.20
CA THR A 121 -4.58 -6.94 -4.78
C THR A 121 -4.96 -7.01 -3.30
N VAL A 122 -6.06 -7.72 -2.99
CA VAL A 122 -6.57 -7.93 -1.64
C VAL A 122 -6.45 -9.41 -1.27
N PHE A 123 -5.77 -9.75 -0.18
CA PHE A 123 -5.60 -11.13 0.25
C PHE A 123 -5.65 -11.26 1.79
N GLY A 124 -6.02 -12.47 2.28
CA GLY A 124 -5.97 -12.79 3.71
C GLY A 124 -7.10 -12.22 4.56
N ARG A 125 -8.08 -11.56 3.95
CA ARG A 125 -9.20 -10.92 4.66
C ARG A 125 -10.51 -11.72 4.60
N GLY A 126 -10.43 -13.01 4.31
CA GLY A 126 -11.62 -13.82 4.14
C GLY A 126 -12.54 -13.27 3.05
N ILE A 127 -13.84 -13.46 3.22
CA ILE A 127 -14.85 -12.92 2.28
C ILE A 127 -14.95 -11.39 2.29
N ILE A 128 -14.52 -10.74 3.39
CA ILE A 128 -14.51 -9.28 3.53
C ILE A 128 -13.61 -8.62 2.48
N GLY A 129 -12.58 -9.32 1.99
CA GLY A 129 -11.73 -8.85 0.90
C GLY A 129 -12.50 -8.46 -0.36
N TYR A 130 -13.62 -9.12 -0.65
CA TYR A 130 -14.48 -8.73 -1.79
C TYR A 130 -15.20 -7.39 -1.55
N ARG A 131 -15.64 -7.14 -0.30
CA ARG A 131 -16.20 -5.83 0.08
C ARG A 131 -15.17 -4.72 -0.11
N ASP A 132 -13.95 -4.99 0.33
CA ASP A 132 -12.87 -4.00 0.24
C ASP A 132 -12.50 -3.72 -1.22
N ALA A 133 -12.46 -4.75 -2.08
CA ALA A 133 -12.26 -4.61 -3.51
C ALA A 133 -13.37 -3.80 -4.20
N ILE A 134 -14.65 -4.04 -3.85
CA ILE A 134 -15.80 -3.26 -4.36
C ILE A 134 -15.65 -1.78 -3.96
N ARG A 135 -15.36 -1.52 -2.68
CA ARG A 135 -15.16 -0.16 -2.17
C ARG A 135 -13.99 0.54 -2.85
N HIS A 136 -12.88 -0.18 -3.08
CA HIS A 136 -11.73 0.34 -3.79
C HIS A 136 -12.10 0.81 -5.19
N LEU A 137 -12.80 0.00 -5.99
CA LEU A 137 -13.24 0.36 -7.34
C LEU A 137 -14.16 1.58 -7.34
N VAL A 138 -15.14 1.65 -6.42
CA VAL A 138 -16.04 2.79 -6.29
C VAL A 138 -15.29 4.06 -5.88
N ALA A 139 -14.38 3.95 -4.94
CA ALA A 139 -13.55 5.06 -4.48
C ALA A 139 -12.64 5.56 -5.61
N ARG A 140 -12.01 4.65 -6.36
CA ARG A 140 -11.16 4.99 -7.51
C ARG A 140 -11.95 5.72 -8.60
N ALA A 141 -13.18 5.29 -8.88
CA ALA A 141 -14.05 5.96 -9.85
C ALA A 141 -14.49 7.36 -9.39
N ALA A 142 -14.72 7.55 -8.08
CA ALA A 142 -15.10 8.83 -7.50
C ALA A 142 -13.93 9.83 -7.39
N TRP A 143 -12.70 9.31 -7.30
CA TRP A 143 -11.45 10.05 -7.14
C TRP A 143 -10.44 9.61 -8.20
N PRO A 144 -10.54 10.14 -9.44
CA PRO A 144 -9.65 9.77 -10.54
C PRO A 144 -8.19 9.94 -10.16
N VAL A 145 -7.37 9.06 -10.69
CA VAL A 145 -5.92 9.07 -10.51
C VAL A 145 -5.24 9.41 -11.81
N GLU A 146 -4.24 10.27 -11.73
CA GLU A 146 -3.27 10.51 -12.81
C GLU A 146 -1.96 9.83 -12.44
N THR A 147 -1.52 8.85 -13.22
CA THR A 147 -0.22 8.21 -13.02
C THR A 147 0.85 9.00 -13.75
N ILE A 148 1.76 9.60 -13.00
CA ILE A 148 2.85 10.44 -13.52
C ILE A 148 4.17 9.69 -13.35
N ARG A 149 4.99 9.71 -14.42
CA ARG A 149 6.35 9.16 -14.41
C ARG A 149 7.33 10.24 -13.95
N TYR A 150 8.13 9.94 -12.93
CA TYR A 150 9.13 10.86 -12.39
C TYR A 150 10.59 10.47 -12.71
N GLY A 151 10.81 9.33 -13.39
CA GLY A 151 12.15 8.85 -13.74
C GLY A 151 12.13 7.77 -14.84
N PRO A 152 13.29 7.26 -15.23
CA PRO A 152 13.43 6.35 -16.38
C PRO A 152 13.07 4.89 -16.06
N ASP A 153 13.15 4.46 -14.79
CA ASP A 153 12.85 3.09 -14.40
C ASP A 153 11.34 2.82 -14.51
N PRO A 154 10.88 1.62 -14.86
CA PRO A 154 9.47 1.26 -14.85
C PRO A 154 8.76 1.53 -13.52
N ASP A 155 9.45 1.36 -12.40
CA ASP A 155 8.94 1.64 -11.05
C ASP A 155 8.95 3.14 -10.69
N ASN A 156 9.56 4.02 -11.51
CA ASN A 156 9.59 5.47 -11.26
C ASN A 156 8.27 6.13 -11.68
N VAL A 157 7.19 5.77 -11.03
CA VAL A 157 5.84 6.30 -11.24
C VAL A 157 5.18 6.63 -9.90
N GLY A 158 4.23 7.54 -9.93
CA GLY A 158 3.35 7.80 -8.79
C GLY A 158 1.94 8.09 -9.26
N ASP A 159 1.00 7.88 -8.38
CA ASP A 159 -0.42 8.13 -8.60
C ASP A 159 -0.83 9.42 -7.89
N LEU A 160 -1.12 10.46 -8.67
CA LEU A 160 -1.63 11.74 -8.17
C LEU A 160 -3.16 11.70 -8.09
N ARG A 161 -3.72 12.08 -6.94
CA ARG A 161 -5.14 12.37 -6.77
C ARG A 161 -5.32 13.76 -6.21
N LEU A 162 -6.32 14.47 -6.74
CA LEU A 162 -6.63 15.84 -6.30
C LEU A 162 -7.93 15.86 -5.50
N PRO A 163 -7.99 16.61 -4.39
CA PRO A 163 -9.24 16.83 -3.69
C PRO A 163 -10.17 17.74 -4.49
N ARG A 164 -11.44 17.76 -4.11
CA ARG A 164 -12.43 18.66 -4.72
C ARG A 164 -12.28 20.08 -4.15
N GLY A 165 -12.52 21.07 -4.97
CA GLY A 165 -12.48 22.48 -4.59
C GLY A 165 -11.24 23.21 -5.09
N PRO A 166 -11.11 24.50 -4.78
CA PRO A 166 -9.97 25.30 -5.22
C PRO A 166 -8.71 24.96 -4.39
N GLY A 167 -7.55 24.98 -5.05
CA GLY A 167 -6.25 24.90 -4.41
C GLY A 167 -5.73 26.25 -3.88
N PRO A 168 -4.45 26.35 -3.49
CA PRO A 168 -3.49 25.26 -3.57
C PRO A 168 -3.68 24.21 -2.47
N HIS A 169 -3.55 22.94 -2.84
CA HIS A 169 -3.79 21.79 -1.95
C HIS A 169 -2.53 21.37 -1.22
N PRO A 170 -2.57 21.08 0.10
CA PRO A 170 -1.46 20.44 0.81
C PRO A 170 -1.23 19.03 0.23
N VAL A 171 0.03 18.60 0.21
CA VAL A 171 0.41 17.33 -0.42
C VAL A 171 0.76 16.29 0.64
N ALA A 172 0.13 15.12 0.57
CA ALA A 172 0.55 13.93 1.27
C ALA A 172 1.31 13.01 0.30
N VAL A 173 2.62 12.89 0.48
CA VAL A 173 3.46 11.93 -0.25
C VAL A 173 3.37 10.59 0.46
N LEU A 174 2.82 9.58 -0.19
CA LEU A 174 2.59 8.26 0.39
C LEU A 174 3.68 7.28 -0.01
N LEU A 175 4.29 6.62 0.98
CA LEU A 175 5.38 5.66 0.82
C LEU A 175 4.98 4.32 1.43
N HIS A 176 4.79 3.32 0.58
CA HIS A 176 4.28 2.02 1.00
C HIS A 176 5.28 1.15 1.76
N GLY A 177 4.74 0.21 2.54
CA GLY A 177 5.48 -0.82 3.26
C GLY A 177 5.90 -2.00 2.37
N GLY A 178 6.11 -3.17 3.02
CA GLY A 178 6.47 -4.42 2.34
C GLY A 178 7.96 -4.73 2.37
N PHE A 179 8.67 -4.27 3.40
CA PHE A 179 10.09 -4.57 3.64
C PHE A 179 11.02 -4.24 2.47
N TRP A 180 10.73 -3.15 1.75
CA TRP A 180 11.45 -2.70 0.54
C TRP A 180 11.49 -3.74 -0.59
N ARG A 181 10.68 -4.81 -0.55
CA ARG A 181 10.65 -5.90 -1.53
C ARG A 181 9.63 -5.63 -2.65
N ASN A 182 9.90 -6.16 -3.81
CA ASN A 182 8.99 -6.09 -4.97
C ASN A 182 7.74 -6.99 -4.85
N THR A 183 7.50 -7.57 -3.68
CA THR A 183 6.25 -8.27 -3.33
C THR A 183 5.16 -7.35 -2.83
N ALA A 184 5.44 -6.06 -2.67
CA ALA A 184 4.49 -5.01 -2.33
C ALA A 184 4.69 -3.82 -3.27
N ALA A 185 3.64 -3.07 -3.51
CA ALA A 185 3.65 -1.91 -4.39
C ALA A 185 2.77 -0.79 -3.81
N ARG A 186 2.72 0.36 -4.49
CA ARG A 186 1.97 1.55 -4.05
C ARG A 186 0.48 1.32 -3.83
N ASP A 187 -0.11 0.31 -4.48
CA ASP A 187 -1.52 -0.08 -4.31
C ASP A 187 -1.88 -0.43 -2.86
N LEU A 188 -0.88 -0.81 -2.04
CA LEU A 188 -1.04 -1.03 -0.60
C LEU A 188 -1.63 0.19 0.13
N LEU A 189 -1.28 1.41 -0.32
CA LEU A 189 -1.76 2.66 0.27
C LEU A 189 -2.91 3.33 -0.52
N ASP A 190 -3.45 2.68 -1.54
CA ASP A 190 -4.43 3.32 -2.41
C ASP A 190 -5.73 3.70 -1.67
N SER A 191 -6.20 2.85 -0.76
CA SER A 191 -7.37 3.14 0.08
C SER A 191 -7.13 4.33 1.02
N ALA A 192 -5.94 4.39 1.63
CA ALA A 192 -5.51 5.51 2.47
C ALA A 192 -5.38 6.81 1.65
N ALA A 193 -4.82 6.73 0.44
CA ALA A 193 -4.73 7.85 -0.50
C ALA A 193 -6.11 8.44 -0.82
N VAL A 194 -7.08 7.58 -1.13
CA VAL A 194 -8.46 8.01 -1.40
C VAL A 194 -9.07 8.71 -0.18
N ASP A 195 -8.91 8.17 1.03
CA ASP A 195 -9.48 8.79 2.23
C ASP A 195 -8.83 10.14 2.55
N LEU A 196 -7.51 10.27 2.42
CA LEU A 196 -6.80 11.54 2.54
C LEU A 196 -7.27 12.55 1.47
N THR A 197 -7.48 12.08 0.23
CA THR A 197 -7.98 12.96 -0.84
C THR A 197 -9.39 13.48 -0.53
N ARG A 198 -10.28 12.64 0.01
CA ARG A 198 -11.60 13.07 0.48
C ARG A 198 -11.54 14.13 1.58
N ARG A 199 -10.48 14.14 2.36
CA ARG A 199 -10.22 15.10 3.46
C ARG A 199 -9.55 16.37 3.00
N GLY A 200 -9.22 16.52 1.72
CA GLY A 200 -8.67 17.73 1.14
C GLY A 200 -7.15 17.73 0.94
N TRP A 201 -6.51 16.58 1.02
CA TRP A 201 -5.11 16.41 0.64
C TRP A 201 -4.99 16.10 -0.86
N ALA A 202 -4.07 16.72 -1.56
CA ALA A 202 -3.54 16.12 -2.77
C ALA A 202 -2.65 14.95 -2.36
N THR A 203 -2.86 13.76 -2.91
CA THR A 203 -2.05 12.58 -2.58
C THR A 203 -1.12 12.23 -3.72
N TRP A 204 0.17 12.09 -3.43
CA TRP A 204 1.20 11.60 -4.33
C TRP A 204 1.64 10.22 -3.84
N ASN A 205 1.01 9.15 -4.35
CA ASN A 205 1.25 7.77 -3.94
C ASN A 205 2.37 7.17 -4.81
N VAL A 206 3.57 7.10 -4.24
CA VAL A 206 4.82 6.87 -4.95
C VAL A 206 5.16 5.38 -5.01
N GLU A 207 5.49 4.90 -6.21
CA GLU A 207 6.22 3.65 -6.40
C GLU A 207 7.72 3.96 -6.48
N PHE A 208 8.56 3.02 -6.16
CA PHE A 208 10.02 3.16 -6.17
C PHE A 208 10.69 1.81 -6.46
N THR A 209 11.92 1.82 -6.97
CA THR A 209 12.68 0.59 -7.23
C THR A 209 12.94 -0.18 -5.95
N ARG A 210 12.57 -1.47 -5.91
CA ARG A 210 12.56 -2.34 -4.74
C ARG A 210 13.58 -3.47 -4.86
N VAL A 211 13.92 -4.06 -3.72
CA VAL A 211 14.74 -5.30 -3.66
C VAL A 211 14.02 -6.41 -4.44
N GLY A 212 14.75 -7.05 -5.35
CA GLY A 212 14.21 -8.02 -6.31
C GLY A 212 13.93 -7.40 -7.69
N GLY A 213 13.79 -6.05 -7.79
CA GLY A 213 13.66 -5.29 -9.04
C GLY A 213 14.84 -4.34 -9.30
N GLY A 214 16.03 -4.64 -8.80
CA GLY A 214 17.21 -3.76 -8.95
C GLY A 214 17.44 -2.79 -7.79
N GLY A 215 16.46 -2.57 -6.94
CA GLY A 215 16.48 -1.68 -5.78
C GLY A 215 17.43 -2.12 -4.65
N GLY A 216 17.48 -1.30 -3.62
CA GLY A 216 18.28 -1.41 -2.43
C GLY A 216 18.54 -0.01 -1.89
N TRP A 217 19.08 0.10 -0.67
CA TRP A 217 19.11 1.35 0.08
C TRP A 217 19.35 2.61 -0.79
N ARG A 218 20.42 2.69 -1.56
CA ARG A 218 20.74 3.91 -2.33
C ARG A 218 19.78 4.16 -3.48
N ALA A 219 19.46 3.14 -4.28
CA ALA A 219 18.56 3.29 -5.41
C ALA A 219 17.16 3.71 -4.92
N THR A 220 16.59 2.95 -4.00
CA THR A 220 15.26 3.21 -3.43
C THR A 220 15.16 4.62 -2.80
N THR A 221 16.16 5.02 -1.99
CA THR A 221 16.14 6.36 -1.36
C THR A 221 16.35 7.49 -2.36
N THR A 222 17.08 7.24 -3.46
CA THR A 222 17.22 8.20 -4.56
C THR A 222 15.90 8.35 -5.30
N ASP A 223 15.21 7.26 -5.60
CA ASP A 223 13.91 7.29 -6.27
C ASP A 223 12.89 8.09 -5.45
N VAL A 224 12.81 7.84 -4.13
CA VAL A 224 11.92 8.59 -3.24
C VAL A 224 12.25 10.10 -3.26
N ALA A 225 13.53 10.46 -3.18
CA ALA A 225 13.94 11.86 -3.26
C ALA A 225 13.59 12.50 -4.61
N THR A 226 13.77 11.76 -5.71
CA THR A 226 13.40 12.21 -7.06
C THR A 226 11.88 12.35 -7.19
N ALA A 227 11.11 11.41 -6.66
CA ALA A 227 9.64 11.48 -6.68
C ALA A 227 9.08 12.68 -5.89
N ILE A 228 9.71 13.03 -4.76
CA ILE A 228 9.34 14.23 -4.00
C ILE A 228 9.77 15.49 -4.76
N GLY A 229 10.98 15.51 -5.31
CA GLY A 229 11.48 16.65 -6.10
C GLY A 229 10.64 16.92 -7.35
N SER A 230 10.12 15.87 -8.02
CA SER A 230 9.29 16.00 -9.22
C SER A 230 7.96 16.75 -8.99
N LEU A 231 7.52 16.91 -7.72
CA LEU A 231 6.39 17.79 -7.41
C LEU A 231 6.59 19.21 -7.97
N ALA A 232 7.81 19.71 -8.05
CA ALA A 232 8.11 21.01 -8.63
C ALA A 232 7.70 21.11 -10.11
N ASP A 233 7.78 19.99 -10.85
CA ASP A 233 7.53 19.97 -12.29
C ASP A 233 6.05 20.10 -12.65
N PHE A 234 5.15 19.66 -11.76
CA PHE A 234 3.71 19.61 -12.05
C PHE A 234 2.82 20.30 -10.99
N ALA A 235 3.42 20.91 -9.95
CA ALA A 235 2.66 21.55 -8.87
C ALA A 235 1.75 22.67 -9.36
N GLU A 236 2.23 23.54 -10.24
CA GLU A 236 1.45 24.68 -10.75
C GLU A 236 0.24 24.21 -11.55
N GLY A 237 0.42 23.19 -12.41
CA GLY A 237 -0.67 22.64 -13.24
C GLY A 237 -1.76 21.90 -12.46
N HIS A 238 -1.47 21.55 -11.19
CA HIS A 238 -2.38 20.79 -10.34
C HIS A 238 -2.78 21.52 -9.05
N ASP A 239 -2.47 22.82 -8.93
CA ASP A 239 -2.76 23.63 -7.74
C ASP A 239 -2.24 23.00 -6.43
N LEU A 240 -0.99 22.48 -6.42
CA LEU A 240 -0.36 21.90 -5.25
C LEU A 240 0.39 22.93 -4.41
N ASP A 241 0.29 22.85 -3.10
CA ASP A 241 1.10 23.63 -2.18
C ASP A 241 2.37 22.88 -1.79
N VAL A 242 3.45 23.10 -2.52
CA VAL A 242 4.75 22.47 -2.26
C VAL A 242 5.46 22.97 -1.00
N ASN A 243 4.91 23.96 -0.30
CA ASN A 243 5.38 24.38 1.02
C ASN A 243 4.70 23.62 2.16
N ARG A 244 3.64 22.86 1.87
CA ARG A 244 2.90 22.01 2.79
C ARG A 244 2.92 20.56 2.30
N VAL A 245 4.10 19.94 2.35
CA VAL A 245 4.33 18.55 1.93
C VAL A 245 4.59 17.68 3.16
N VAL A 246 3.68 16.76 3.44
CA VAL A 246 3.81 15.78 4.52
C VAL A 246 4.17 14.42 3.92
N ALA A 247 5.27 13.83 4.39
CA ALA A 247 5.63 12.46 4.01
C ALA A 247 4.91 11.48 4.94
N VAL A 248 4.05 10.64 4.39
CA VAL A 248 3.29 9.60 5.11
C VAL A 248 3.82 8.24 4.69
N GLY A 249 4.43 7.51 5.61
CA GLY A 249 5.04 6.21 5.30
C GLY A 249 4.63 5.11 6.25
N HIS A 250 4.41 3.91 5.72
CA HIS A 250 4.02 2.73 6.48
C HIS A 250 5.14 1.68 6.50
N GLY A 251 5.47 1.12 7.66
CA GLY A 251 6.50 0.09 7.80
C GLY A 251 7.86 0.52 7.23
N SER A 252 8.34 -0.17 6.21
CA SER A 252 9.53 0.23 5.45
C SER A 252 9.36 1.55 4.70
N GLY A 253 8.14 1.95 4.32
CA GLY A 253 7.84 3.28 3.81
C GLY A 253 7.98 4.36 4.87
N GLY A 254 7.68 4.05 6.14
CA GLY A 254 7.95 4.93 7.28
C GLY A 254 9.44 5.21 7.47
N HIS A 255 10.28 4.18 7.28
CA HIS A 255 11.73 4.37 7.20
C HIS A 255 12.12 5.34 6.08
N LEU A 256 11.54 5.16 4.86
CA LEU A 256 11.85 6.01 3.71
C LEU A 256 11.39 7.46 3.92
N ALA A 257 10.23 7.68 4.56
CA ALA A 257 9.73 9.00 4.90
C ALA A 257 10.67 9.76 5.86
N LEU A 258 11.10 9.09 6.94
CA LEU A 258 12.07 9.65 7.88
C LEU A 258 13.43 9.93 7.21
N GLN A 259 13.89 9.02 6.35
CA GLN A 259 15.15 9.17 5.62
C GLN A 259 15.11 10.33 4.61
N ALA A 260 13.95 10.53 3.96
CA ALA A 260 13.77 11.62 3.00
C ALA A 260 13.74 12.99 3.73
N ALA A 261 13.06 13.08 4.87
CA ALA A 261 12.95 14.32 5.64
C ALA A 261 14.30 14.75 6.27
N ALA A 262 15.18 13.79 6.62
CA ALA A 262 16.53 14.08 7.12
C ALA A 262 17.47 14.69 6.06
N ARG A 263 17.02 14.79 4.80
CA ARG A 263 17.83 15.30 3.68
C ARG A 263 17.25 16.61 3.16
N THR A 264 18.11 17.56 2.84
CA THR A 264 17.70 18.75 2.11
C THR A 264 17.40 18.37 0.66
N GLY A 265 16.17 18.56 0.21
CA GLY A 265 15.72 18.36 -1.17
C GLY A 265 15.26 19.67 -1.79
N GLU A 266 14.91 19.64 -3.08
CA GLU A 266 14.34 20.78 -3.82
C GLU A 266 12.96 21.16 -3.23
N ILE A 267 12.14 20.17 -2.92
CA ILE A 267 10.86 20.33 -2.23
C ILE A 267 11.06 19.99 -0.75
N PRO A 268 10.82 20.93 0.18
CA PRO A 268 10.95 20.67 1.60
C PRO A 268 9.80 19.81 2.10
N ILE A 269 10.11 18.81 2.93
CA ILE A 269 9.11 18.08 3.70
C ILE A 269 8.79 18.92 4.96
N SER A 270 7.53 19.26 5.16
CA SER A 270 7.08 20.08 6.29
C SER A 270 6.84 19.28 7.58
N ALA A 271 6.51 17.99 7.44
CA ALA A 271 6.33 17.05 8.55
C ALA A 271 6.37 15.59 8.06
N VAL A 272 6.56 14.66 8.98
CA VAL A 272 6.50 13.22 8.70
C VAL A 272 5.44 12.55 9.55
N ALA A 273 4.60 11.71 8.93
CA ALA A 273 3.75 10.73 9.60
C ALA A 273 4.28 9.32 9.32
N ALA A 274 4.95 8.75 10.29
CA ALA A 274 5.56 7.42 10.18
C ALA A 274 4.73 6.39 10.95
N LEU A 275 4.09 5.47 10.20
CA LEU A 275 3.20 4.44 10.72
C LEU A 275 3.96 3.13 10.81
N ALA A 276 4.15 2.61 12.02
CA ALA A 276 4.95 1.43 12.32
C ALA A 276 6.35 1.45 11.67
N PRO A 277 7.12 2.57 11.76
CA PRO A 277 8.34 2.73 11.00
C PRO A 277 9.49 1.83 11.49
N ILE A 278 10.37 1.45 10.56
CA ILE A 278 11.67 0.81 10.85
C ILE A 278 12.74 1.90 10.94
N GLY A 279 12.80 2.62 12.07
CA GLY A 279 13.69 3.78 12.25
C GLY A 279 15.16 3.43 12.54
N ASP A 280 15.44 2.20 13.00
CA ASP A 280 16.80 1.67 13.31
C ASP A 280 17.00 0.34 12.58
N LEU A 281 17.76 0.36 11.49
CA LEU A 281 18.03 -0.83 10.69
C LEU A 281 18.92 -1.85 11.41
N ALA A 282 19.82 -1.40 12.26
CA ALA A 282 20.68 -2.32 13.03
C ALA A 282 19.88 -3.05 14.13
N ALA A 283 18.96 -2.35 14.80
CA ALA A 283 18.02 -2.98 15.72
C ALA A 283 17.07 -3.93 15.00
N ALA A 284 16.55 -3.53 13.85
CA ALA A 284 15.67 -4.36 13.00
C ALA A 284 16.36 -5.65 12.55
N HIS A 285 17.63 -5.57 12.13
CA HIS A 285 18.45 -6.75 11.80
C HIS A 285 18.58 -7.69 13.00
N ARG A 286 18.99 -7.17 14.18
CA ARG A 286 19.11 -7.98 15.40
C ARG A 286 17.82 -8.65 15.84
N ALA A 287 16.69 -7.99 15.61
CA ALA A 287 15.36 -8.52 15.91
C ALA A 287 14.83 -9.48 14.84
N GLY A 288 15.55 -9.68 13.73
CA GLY A 288 15.14 -10.56 12.62
C GLY A 288 13.93 -10.06 11.84
N ILE A 289 13.67 -8.76 11.86
CA ILE A 289 12.50 -8.16 11.21
C ILE A 289 12.53 -8.39 9.70
N GLY A 290 11.45 -8.95 9.16
CA GLY A 290 11.36 -9.29 7.73
C GLY A 290 12.36 -10.36 7.27
N SER A 291 12.86 -11.20 8.17
CA SER A 291 13.91 -12.20 7.91
C SER A 291 15.23 -11.55 7.45
N ASP A 292 15.59 -11.70 6.16
CA ASP A 292 16.79 -11.14 5.53
C ASP A 292 16.51 -9.77 4.83
N ALA A 293 15.33 -9.20 5.02
CA ALA A 293 14.91 -8.00 4.27
C ALA A 293 15.82 -6.80 4.49
N VAL A 294 16.26 -6.59 5.75
CA VAL A 294 17.17 -5.48 6.09
C VAL A 294 18.53 -5.67 5.40
N ASP A 295 19.09 -6.89 5.47
CA ASP A 295 20.37 -7.21 4.84
C ASP A 295 20.31 -7.13 3.32
N ALA A 296 19.20 -7.58 2.73
CA ALA A 296 18.95 -7.47 1.29
C ALA A 296 18.83 -6.00 0.85
N PHE A 297 18.20 -5.15 1.65
CA PHE A 297 18.06 -3.73 1.39
C PHE A 297 19.38 -2.99 1.50
N VAL A 298 20.15 -3.21 2.58
CA VAL A 298 21.47 -2.61 2.78
C VAL A 298 22.55 -3.30 1.94
N ARG A 299 22.31 -4.54 1.49
CA ARG A 299 23.23 -5.43 0.75
C ARG A 299 24.50 -5.81 1.55
N ARG A 300 24.42 -5.81 2.85
CA ARG A 300 25.48 -6.21 3.82
C ARG A 300 24.82 -6.45 5.18
N THR A 301 25.53 -7.14 6.08
CA THR A 301 25.15 -7.19 7.49
C THR A 301 25.77 -6.02 8.27
N PRO A 302 25.28 -5.70 9.48
CA PRO A 302 25.87 -4.63 10.31
C PRO A 302 27.35 -4.85 10.61
N GLU A 303 27.78 -6.11 10.77
CA GLU A 303 29.18 -6.46 11.05
C GLU A 303 30.08 -6.26 9.83
N GLN A 304 29.53 -6.46 8.63
CA GLN A 304 30.25 -6.28 7.37
C GLN A 304 30.41 -4.82 6.96
N SER A 305 29.44 -3.96 7.32
CA SER A 305 29.44 -2.56 6.91
C SER A 305 28.63 -1.68 7.87
N PRO A 306 29.14 -1.44 9.10
CA PRO A 306 28.44 -0.62 10.10
C PRO A 306 28.18 0.81 9.62
N GLU A 307 29.08 1.36 8.81
CA GLU A 307 28.92 2.70 8.23
C GLU A 307 27.74 2.80 7.25
N ARG A 308 27.43 1.73 6.50
CA ARG A 308 26.25 1.70 5.62
C ARG A 308 24.97 1.64 6.43
N TYR A 309 24.95 0.83 7.48
CA TYR A 309 23.83 0.75 8.40
C TYR A 309 23.57 2.09 9.09
N ALA A 310 24.63 2.77 9.54
CA ALA A 310 24.53 4.10 10.11
C ALA A 310 23.94 5.11 9.12
N ALA A 311 24.46 5.15 7.89
CA ALA A 311 23.99 6.07 6.87
C ALA A 311 22.56 5.75 6.36
N ALA A 312 22.14 4.48 6.45
CA ALA A 312 20.82 4.02 6.06
C ALA A 312 19.77 4.13 7.19
N SER A 313 20.17 4.26 8.45
CA SER A 313 19.24 4.29 9.59
C SER A 313 18.84 5.72 9.96
N PRO A 314 17.56 6.08 9.93
CA PRO A 314 17.08 7.40 10.35
C PRO A 314 17.54 7.81 11.76
N ILE A 315 17.57 6.87 12.71
CA ILE A 315 18.02 7.13 14.10
C ILE A 315 19.46 7.66 14.19
N MET A 316 20.29 7.41 13.19
CA MET A 316 21.67 7.89 13.12
C MET A 316 21.78 9.28 12.47
N ASN A 317 20.66 9.81 11.97
CA ASN A 317 20.59 11.11 11.30
C ASN A 317 19.72 12.11 12.09
N LEU A 318 19.51 11.86 13.38
CA LEU A 318 18.78 12.75 14.26
C LEU A 318 19.63 14.01 14.61
N PRO A 319 18.99 15.18 14.81
CA PRO A 319 17.56 15.42 14.64
C PRO A 319 17.13 15.43 13.16
N ILE A 320 15.89 14.99 12.88
CA ILE A 320 15.30 15.07 11.53
C ILE A 320 14.99 16.54 11.19
N GLY A 321 14.61 17.34 12.18
CA GLY A 321 14.44 18.79 12.04
C GLY A 321 13.06 19.23 11.56
N VAL A 322 12.09 18.32 11.48
CA VAL A 322 10.67 18.61 11.19
C VAL A 322 9.77 17.90 12.19
N PRO A 323 8.51 18.32 12.38
CA PRO A 323 7.55 17.61 13.22
C PRO A 323 7.38 16.15 12.81
N LEU A 324 7.44 15.24 13.79
CA LEU A 324 7.32 13.80 13.59
C LEU A 324 6.07 13.28 14.30
N LEU A 325 5.13 12.75 13.54
CA LEU A 325 4.07 11.89 14.04
C LEU A 325 4.51 10.43 13.86
N ILE A 326 4.57 9.69 14.95
CA ILE A 326 4.92 8.26 14.94
C ILE A 326 3.77 7.49 15.58
N VAL A 327 3.17 6.57 14.84
CA VAL A 327 2.06 5.74 15.34
C VAL A 327 2.42 4.28 15.18
N HIS A 328 2.16 3.46 16.21
CA HIS A 328 2.40 2.02 16.18
C HIS A 328 1.27 1.27 16.90
N GLY A 329 0.93 0.09 16.41
CA GLY A 329 0.05 -0.82 17.11
C GLY A 329 0.82 -1.75 18.05
N ASP A 330 0.32 -2.03 19.23
CA ASP A 330 1.01 -2.89 20.21
C ASP A 330 0.90 -4.40 19.89
N GLU A 331 -0.07 -4.78 19.02
CA GLU A 331 -0.22 -6.13 18.48
C GLU A 331 0.41 -6.31 17.09
N ASP A 332 1.33 -5.41 16.68
CA ASP A 332 2.07 -5.53 15.43
C ASP A 332 3.00 -6.75 15.45
N ASP A 333 2.67 -7.75 14.64
CA ASP A 333 3.40 -9.02 14.52
C ASP A 333 4.52 -8.99 13.45
N GLN A 334 4.63 -7.88 12.69
CA GLN A 334 5.62 -7.69 11.63
C GLN A 334 6.79 -6.82 12.10
N VAL A 335 6.50 -5.71 12.76
CA VAL A 335 7.49 -4.78 13.30
C VAL A 335 7.17 -4.51 14.78
N PRO A 336 8.01 -4.96 15.72
CA PRO A 336 7.75 -4.73 17.15
C PRO A 336 7.66 -3.23 17.49
N ALA A 337 6.61 -2.82 18.23
CA ALA A 337 6.40 -1.43 18.65
C ALA A 337 7.59 -0.82 19.40
N ALA A 338 8.42 -1.65 20.05
CA ALA A 338 9.64 -1.23 20.69
C ALA A 338 10.62 -0.49 19.77
N ILE A 339 10.63 -0.80 18.47
CA ILE A 339 11.48 -0.11 17.47
C ILE A 339 11.04 1.36 17.35
N SER A 340 9.74 1.60 17.17
CA SER A 340 9.20 2.96 17.07
C SER A 340 9.30 3.73 18.39
N ARG A 341 9.04 3.05 19.51
CA ARG A 341 9.16 3.67 20.84
C ARG A 341 10.59 4.14 21.11
N SER A 342 11.58 3.30 20.78
CA SER A 342 13.00 3.64 20.92
C SER A 342 13.40 4.80 20.01
N PHE A 343 12.93 4.78 18.74
CA PHE A 343 13.20 5.86 17.80
C PHE A 343 12.58 7.19 18.26
N ALA A 344 11.31 7.17 18.67
CA ALA A 344 10.59 8.36 19.13
C ALA A 344 11.24 9.01 20.35
N GLY A 345 11.63 8.18 21.34
CA GLY A 345 12.37 8.66 22.53
C GLY A 345 13.70 9.30 22.17
N ARG A 346 14.48 8.64 21.29
CA ARG A 346 15.78 9.16 20.87
C ARG A 346 15.65 10.44 20.04
N ALA A 347 14.65 10.53 19.15
CA ALA A 347 14.40 11.74 18.36
C ALA A 347 14.04 12.94 19.27
N ALA A 348 13.19 12.72 20.28
CA ALA A 348 12.86 13.74 21.27
C ALA A 348 14.10 14.19 22.09
N ASP A 349 14.96 13.24 22.51
CA ASP A 349 16.21 13.54 23.25
C ASP A 349 17.18 14.37 22.39
N GLU A 350 17.21 14.18 21.07
CA GLU A 350 18.05 14.94 20.13
C GLU A 350 17.40 16.27 19.67
N GLY A 351 16.18 16.58 20.15
CA GLY A 351 15.53 17.89 19.97
C GLY A 351 14.47 17.95 18.89
N ASP A 352 14.06 16.83 18.30
CA ASP A 352 12.91 16.80 17.39
C ASP A 352 11.59 17.02 18.13
N THR A 353 10.62 17.64 17.45
CA THR A 353 9.21 17.69 17.91
C THR A 353 8.52 16.38 17.55
N VAL A 354 8.27 15.51 18.54
CA VAL A 354 7.72 14.18 18.34
C VAL A 354 6.35 14.02 18.99
N ILE A 355 5.39 13.53 18.23
CA ILE A 355 4.11 12.99 18.72
C ILE A 355 4.18 11.49 18.54
N TYR A 356 4.11 10.73 19.64
CA TYR A 356 4.12 9.27 19.61
C TYR A 356 2.82 8.70 20.15
N HIS A 357 2.19 7.83 19.36
CA HIS A 357 1.00 7.07 19.77
C HIS A 357 1.27 5.57 19.62
N GLU A 358 1.03 4.83 20.68
CA GLU A 358 0.98 3.37 20.67
C GLU A 358 -0.48 2.96 20.87
N LEU A 359 -1.05 2.27 19.89
CA LEU A 359 -2.48 1.95 19.84
C LEU A 359 -2.71 0.53 20.35
N GLU A 360 -3.54 0.39 21.38
CA GLU A 360 -3.85 -0.89 22.02
C GLU A 360 -4.72 -1.78 21.11
N GLY A 361 -4.34 -3.06 20.99
CA GLY A 361 -5.06 -4.06 20.22
C GLY A 361 -5.00 -3.85 18.70
N VAL A 362 -3.99 -3.13 18.20
CA VAL A 362 -3.85 -2.77 16.79
C VAL A 362 -2.66 -3.48 16.17
N GLY A 363 -2.89 -4.14 15.03
CA GLY A 363 -1.87 -4.79 14.21
C GLY A 363 -1.21 -3.85 13.18
N HIS A 364 -0.31 -4.41 12.37
CA HIS A 364 0.49 -3.63 11.40
C HIS A 364 -0.36 -2.93 10.34
N ASP A 365 -1.18 -3.71 9.61
CA ASP A 365 -1.90 -3.21 8.43
C ASP A 365 -3.15 -2.38 8.80
N GLU A 366 -3.62 -2.46 10.04
CA GLU A 366 -4.79 -1.68 10.51
C GLU A 366 -4.51 -0.18 10.57
N LEU A 367 -3.23 0.21 10.63
CA LEU A 367 -2.80 1.61 10.63
C LEU A 367 -3.00 2.32 9.28
N ILE A 368 -3.28 1.58 8.21
CA ILE A 368 -3.47 2.10 6.85
C ILE A 368 -4.81 1.71 6.23
N ASP A 369 -5.68 1.04 6.99
CA ASP A 369 -7.00 0.61 6.51
C ASP A 369 -8.10 1.59 6.91
N PRO A 370 -8.66 2.39 5.98
CA PRO A 370 -9.74 3.34 6.26
C PRO A 370 -11.01 2.75 6.87
N ALA A 371 -11.16 1.42 6.90
CA ALA A 371 -12.28 0.76 7.54
C ALA A 371 -12.10 0.54 9.04
N THR A 372 -10.91 0.86 9.60
CA THR A 372 -10.57 0.63 11.01
C THR A 372 -10.73 1.90 11.86
N ARG A 373 -10.84 1.69 13.19
CA ARG A 373 -10.83 2.81 14.14
C ARG A 373 -9.43 3.40 14.32
N SER A 374 -8.40 2.57 14.18
CA SER A 374 -7.01 2.99 14.25
C SER A 374 -6.67 3.99 13.14
N TRP A 375 -7.09 3.72 11.88
CA TRP A 375 -6.93 4.69 10.81
C TRP A 375 -7.64 6.03 11.11
N ALA A 376 -8.85 5.98 11.68
CA ALA A 376 -9.56 7.23 12.02
C ALA A 376 -8.74 8.10 12.99
N GLN A 377 -8.04 7.48 13.96
CA GLN A 377 -7.12 8.19 14.86
C GLN A 377 -5.87 8.69 14.14
N VAL A 378 -5.26 7.84 13.32
CA VAL A 378 -4.07 8.17 12.52
C VAL A 378 -4.34 9.39 11.63
N VAL A 379 -5.44 9.37 10.88
CA VAL A 379 -5.73 10.42 9.91
C VAL A 379 -6.09 11.76 10.55
N GLU A 380 -6.70 11.75 11.75
CA GLU A 380 -6.93 12.98 12.53
C GLU A 380 -5.61 13.65 12.93
N GLU A 381 -4.60 12.87 13.30
CA GLU A 381 -3.27 13.40 13.60
C GLU A 381 -2.54 13.88 12.33
N ILE A 382 -2.67 13.16 11.21
CA ILE A 382 -2.13 13.61 9.91
C ILE A 382 -2.77 14.95 9.51
N ASP A 383 -4.09 15.11 9.71
CA ASP A 383 -4.79 16.36 9.40
C ASP A 383 -4.30 17.55 10.24
N ARG A 384 -3.70 17.33 11.40
CA ARG A 384 -3.08 18.39 12.24
C ARG A 384 -1.69 18.82 11.74
N LEU A 385 -1.07 18.07 10.83
CA LEU A 385 0.22 18.40 10.24
C LEU A 385 0.14 19.34 9.02
N ARG A 386 -1.06 19.77 8.64
CA ARG A 386 -1.30 20.63 7.47
C ARG A 386 -0.62 21.99 7.56
#